data_f364f3514a2799f03d4caa270555b2a2
#
_entry.id   f364f3514a2799f03d4caa270555b2a2
#
_cell.length_a   1.000
_cell.length_b   1.000
_cell.length_c   1.000
_cell.angle_alpha   90.00
_cell.angle_beta   90.00
_cell.angle_gamma   90.00
#
_symmetry.space_group_name_H-M   'P 1'
#
loop_
_entity.id
_entity.type
_entity.pdbx_description
1 polymer ?
#
loop_
_entity_poly.entity_id
_entity_poly.type
_entity_poly.pdbx_seq_one_letter_code
_entity_poly.pdbx_strand_id
1 'polypeptide(L)'
;MSKPRYKWWGYIRNVIRSYPELKKEYETLHQQSVTANLSGMPGSGGVSRGTENIAIMELPPTKQKEYDAVKHAIEITHRMQTGAVRMRIIELVYWKRTHTVEGAAMKVGYSTDRGKQMHGEFVRLVAKCYGLMDNESNERKDNQGA
;
A
#
# COMPACT_ATOMS: atom_id res chain seq x y z
N MET A 1 6.06 3.07 25.91
CA MET A 1 5.82 2.75 24.54
C MET A 1 5.20 3.95 23.82
N SER A 2 5.84 4.37 22.77
CA SER A 2 5.42 5.59 22.08
C SER A 2 4.23 5.32 21.18
N LYS A 3 3.17 6.07 21.39
CA LYS A 3 2.05 6.07 20.47
C LYS A 3 2.43 6.87 19.22
N PRO A 4 1.93 6.47 18.06
CA PRO A 4 2.18 7.26 16.85
C PRO A 4 1.65 8.66 17.02
N ARG A 5 2.45 9.63 16.64
CA ARG A 5 2.04 11.04 16.70
C ARG A 5 1.18 11.44 15.51
N TYR A 6 1.14 10.60 14.51
CA TYR A 6 0.49 10.95 13.25
C TYR A 6 -0.98 10.58 13.29
N LYS A 7 -1.82 11.54 12.95
CA LYS A 7 -3.27 11.30 12.87
C LYS A 7 -3.61 10.26 11.82
N TRP A 8 -2.80 10.18 10.77
CA TRP A 8 -3.03 9.26 9.66
C TRP A 8 -2.54 7.85 9.95
N TRP A 9 -1.87 7.60 11.06
CA TRP A 9 -1.21 6.32 11.33
C TRP A 9 -2.17 5.14 11.20
N GLY A 10 -3.30 5.21 11.88
CA GLY A 10 -4.30 4.14 11.84
C GLY A 10 -4.89 3.96 10.46
N TYR A 11 -5.13 5.06 9.76
CA TYR A 11 -5.66 5.01 8.41
C TYR A 11 -4.68 4.29 7.46
N ILE A 12 -3.41 4.65 7.51
CA ILE A 12 -2.40 4.03 6.65
C ILE A 12 -2.22 2.55 6.98
N ARG A 13 -2.26 2.18 8.26
CA ARG A 13 -2.21 0.77 8.63
C ARG A 13 -3.37 0.00 8.02
N ASN A 14 -4.56 0.58 8.02
CA ASN A 14 -5.72 -0.05 7.38
C ASN A 14 -5.53 -0.17 5.86
N VAL A 15 -4.93 0.82 5.24
CA VAL A 15 -4.62 0.77 3.80
C VAL A 15 -3.68 -0.39 3.51
N ILE A 16 -2.63 -0.55 4.32
CA ILE A 16 -1.70 -1.67 4.14
C ILE A 16 -2.43 -3.00 4.31
N ARG A 17 -3.27 -3.10 5.33
CA ARG A 17 -4.04 -4.32 5.60
C ARG A 17 -4.96 -4.68 4.44
N SER A 18 -5.54 -3.68 3.80
CA SER A 18 -6.47 -3.88 2.70
C SER A 18 -5.80 -4.11 1.36
N TYR A 19 -4.48 -3.98 1.30
CA TYR A 19 -3.76 -4.05 0.03
C TYR A 19 -4.04 -5.33 -0.76
N PRO A 20 -4.04 -6.54 -0.16
CA PRO A 20 -4.32 -7.75 -0.96
C PRO A 20 -5.68 -7.70 -1.64
N GLU A 21 -6.68 -7.16 -0.97
CA GLU A 21 -8.01 -7.01 -1.55
C GLU A 21 -8.02 -5.96 -2.65
N LEU A 22 -7.34 -4.83 -2.41
CA LEU A 22 -7.20 -3.78 -3.42
C LEU A 22 -6.50 -4.29 -4.66
N LYS A 23 -5.44 -5.07 -4.46
CA LYS A 23 -4.69 -5.66 -5.56
C LYS A 23 -5.55 -6.61 -6.37
N LYS A 24 -6.29 -7.46 -5.68
CA LYS A 24 -7.19 -8.41 -6.33
C LYS A 24 -8.26 -7.67 -7.13
N GLU A 25 -8.84 -6.64 -6.54
CA GLU A 25 -9.86 -5.83 -7.19
C GLU A 25 -9.29 -5.14 -8.42
N TYR A 26 -8.10 -4.56 -8.28
CA TYR A 26 -7.43 -3.91 -9.40
C TYR A 26 -7.16 -4.89 -10.54
N GLU A 27 -6.63 -6.06 -10.21
CA GLU A 27 -6.31 -7.08 -11.22
C GLU A 27 -7.57 -7.60 -11.91
N THR A 28 -8.63 -7.80 -11.15
CA THR A 28 -9.90 -8.26 -11.70
C THR A 28 -10.46 -7.24 -12.69
N LEU A 29 -10.48 -5.96 -12.30
CA LEU A 29 -10.97 -4.90 -13.15
C LEU A 29 -10.10 -4.76 -14.41
N HIS A 30 -8.79 -4.88 -14.25
CA HIS A 30 -7.88 -4.78 -15.37
C HIS A 30 -8.08 -5.94 -16.36
N GLN A 31 -8.26 -7.15 -15.85
CA GLN A 31 -8.55 -8.31 -16.70
C GLN A 31 -9.87 -8.16 -17.41
N GLN A 32 -10.90 -7.68 -16.72
CA GLN A 32 -12.19 -7.44 -17.33
C GLN A 32 -12.09 -6.41 -18.45
N SER A 33 -11.31 -5.37 -18.24
CA SER A 33 -11.09 -4.35 -19.25
C SER A 33 -10.44 -4.95 -20.50
N VAL A 34 -9.42 -5.79 -20.32
CA VAL A 34 -8.75 -6.47 -21.43
C VAL A 34 -9.72 -7.42 -22.14
N THR A 35 -10.47 -8.19 -21.39
CA THR A 35 -11.44 -9.12 -21.93
C THR A 35 -12.53 -8.38 -22.69
N ALA A 36 -13.02 -7.28 -22.15
CA ALA A 36 -14.02 -6.46 -22.79
C ALA A 36 -13.52 -5.91 -24.13
N ASN A 37 -12.27 -5.49 -24.17
CA ASN A 37 -11.66 -5.00 -25.40
C ASN A 37 -11.61 -6.09 -26.47
N LEU A 38 -11.23 -7.29 -26.07
CA LEU A 38 -11.17 -8.42 -27.00
C LEU A 38 -12.55 -8.83 -27.50
N SER A 39 -13.51 -8.89 -26.59
CA SER A 39 -14.87 -9.30 -26.96
C SER A 39 -15.62 -8.20 -27.68
N GLY A 40 -15.17 -6.97 -27.55
CA GLY A 40 -15.84 -5.83 -28.21
C GLY A 40 -15.44 -5.60 -29.64
N MET A 41 -14.51 -6.36 -30.16
CA MET A 41 -14.01 -6.12 -31.52
C MET A 41 -15.08 -6.12 -32.57
N PRO A 42 -15.94 -7.12 -32.62
CA PRO A 42 -16.99 -7.11 -33.68
C PRO A 42 -18.06 -6.07 -33.47
N GLY A 43 -18.15 -5.53 -32.27
CA GLY A 43 -19.21 -4.59 -31.96
C GLY A 43 -18.87 -3.18 -32.37
N SER A 44 -18.77 -2.94 -33.63
CA SER A 44 -18.37 -1.65 -34.17
C SER A 44 -19.18 -0.48 -33.63
N GLY A 45 -20.44 -0.68 -33.34
CA GLY A 45 -21.28 0.38 -32.82
C GLY A 45 -21.04 0.73 -31.36
N GLY A 46 -20.23 -0.05 -30.68
CA GLY A 46 -20.02 0.13 -29.28
C GLY A 46 -18.76 0.90 -28.88
N VAL A 47 -18.14 1.58 -29.82
CA VAL A 47 -16.84 2.22 -29.54
C VAL A 47 -16.95 3.24 -28.40
N SER A 48 -17.93 4.12 -28.46
CA SER A 48 -18.14 5.11 -27.42
C SER A 48 -18.46 4.44 -26.08
N ARG A 49 -19.33 3.47 -26.12
CA ARG A 49 -19.73 2.73 -24.93
C ARG A 49 -18.55 1.95 -24.37
N GLY A 50 -17.71 1.42 -25.24
CA GLY A 50 -16.52 0.71 -24.82
C GLY A 50 -15.57 1.60 -24.01
N THR A 51 -15.42 2.84 -24.46
CA THR A 51 -14.59 3.81 -23.75
C THR A 51 -15.17 4.13 -22.38
N GLU A 52 -16.48 4.34 -22.30
CA GLU A 52 -17.14 4.59 -21.04
C GLU A 52 -17.01 3.40 -20.10
N ASN A 53 -17.17 2.19 -20.61
CA ASN A 53 -17.03 0.98 -19.80
C ASN A 53 -15.61 0.82 -19.28
N ILE A 54 -14.61 1.17 -20.06
CA ILE A 54 -13.22 1.12 -19.60
C ILE A 54 -13.01 2.08 -18.44
N ALA A 55 -13.56 3.29 -18.52
CA ALA A 55 -13.47 4.26 -17.44
C ALA A 55 -14.15 3.75 -16.17
N ILE A 56 -15.28 3.08 -16.32
CA ILE A 56 -16.02 2.53 -15.19
C ILE A 56 -15.26 1.37 -14.53
N MET A 57 -14.41 0.69 -15.28
CA MET A 57 -13.67 -0.46 -14.78
C MET A 57 -12.39 -0.10 -14.04
N GLU A 58 -12.20 1.15 -13.72
CA GLU A 58 -11.06 1.56 -12.92
C GLU A 58 -11.46 1.65 -11.45
N LEU A 59 -10.47 1.48 -10.56
CA LEU A 59 -10.72 1.68 -9.14
C LEU A 59 -11.16 3.12 -8.90
N PRO A 60 -12.03 3.36 -7.91
CA PRO A 60 -12.31 4.72 -7.48
C PRO A 60 -11.02 5.47 -7.16
N PRO A 61 -10.96 6.79 -7.38
CA PRO A 61 -9.71 7.53 -7.20
C PRO A 61 -9.03 7.32 -5.86
N THR A 62 -9.80 7.27 -4.77
CA THR A 62 -9.22 7.05 -3.45
C THR A 62 -8.59 5.67 -3.32
N LYS A 63 -9.29 4.64 -3.81
CA LYS A 63 -8.77 3.28 -3.76
C LYS A 63 -7.55 3.12 -4.66
N GLN A 64 -7.56 3.78 -5.82
CA GLN A 64 -6.41 3.75 -6.71
C GLN A 64 -5.20 4.38 -6.05
N LYS A 65 -5.39 5.49 -5.37
CA LYS A 65 -4.33 6.17 -4.64
C LYS A 65 -3.78 5.29 -3.51
N GLU A 66 -4.65 4.62 -2.78
CA GLU A 66 -4.26 3.70 -1.73
C GLU A 66 -3.47 2.52 -2.28
N TYR A 67 -3.95 1.93 -3.35
CA TYR A 67 -3.27 0.81 -4.00
C TYR A 67 -1.90 1.22 -4.50
N ASP A 68 -1.81 2.34 -5.19
CA ASP A 68 -0.54 2.83 -5.74
C ASP A 68 0.47 3.14 -4.64
N ALA A 69 0.01 3.72 -3.53
CA ALA A 69 0.90 4.06 -2.43
C ALA A 69 1.57 2.82 -1.84
N VAL A 70 0.79 1.78 -1.58
CA VAL A 70 1.35 0.55 -1.02
C VAL A 70 2.22 -0.17 -2.04
N LYS A 71 1.76 -0.25 -3.28
CA LYS A 71 2.53 -0.89 -4.34
C LYS A 71 3.90 -0.23 -4.50
N HIS A 72 3.91 1.09 -4.53
CA HIS A 72 5.15 1.83 -4.67
C HIS A 72 6.08 1.62 -3.47
N ALA A 73 5.51 1.63 -2.27
CA ALA A 73 6.28 1.37 -1.05
C ALA A 73 6.90 -0.02 -1.07
N ILE A 74 6.16 -1.02 -1.55
CA ILE A 74 6.68 -2.38 -1.69
C ILE A 74 7.86 -2.41 -2.66
N GLU A 75 7.72 -1.73 -3.79
CA GLU A 75 8.78 -1.69 -4.80
C GLU A 75 10.05 -1.05 -4.23
N ILE A 76 9.90 0.05 -3.52
CA ILE A 76 11.04 0.72 -2.89
C ILE A 76 11.69 -0.21 -1.86
N THR A 77 10.86 -0.86 -1.03
CA THR A 77 11.35 -1.75 0.02
C THR A 77 12.13 -2.92 -0.57
N HIS A 78 11.65 -3.49 -1.68
CA HIS A 78 12.35 -4.60 -2.33
C HIS A 78 13.76 -4.24 -2.80
N ARG A 79 14.01 -2.97 -3.06
CA ARG A 79 15.33 -2.52 -3.49
C ARG A 79 16.31 -2.34 -2.32
N MET A 80 15.83 -2.39 -1.10
CA MET A 80 16.67 -2.26 0.08
C MET A 80 17.39 -3.57 0.35
N GLN A 81 18.57 -3.50 1.00
CA GLN A 81 19.30 -4.68 1.41
C GLN A 81 18.47 -5.61 2.28
N THR A 82 17.69 -5.02 3.18
CA THR A 82 16.85 -5.79 4.09
C THR A 82 15.42 -5.90 3.59
N GLY A 83 15.21 -5.70 2.28
CA GLY A 83 13.86 -5.66 1.73
C GLY A 83 13.07 -6.93 1.95
N ALA A 84 13.68 -8.08 1.74
CA ALA A 84 12.99 -9.36 1.92
C ALA A 84 12.50 -9.54 3.35
N VAL A 85 13.35 -9.19 4.33
CA VAL A 85 13.00 -9.30 5.76
C VAL A 85 11.87 -8.33 6.09
N ARG A 86 11.98 -7.09 5.63
CA ARG A 86 10.94 -6.08 5.88
C ARG A 86 9.60 -6.52 5.33
N MET A 87 9.59 -7.02 4.11
CA MET A 87 8.34 -7.48 3.49
C MET A 87 7.78 -8.70 4.20
N ARG A 88 8.67 -9.58 4.70
CA ARG A 88 8.21 -10.75 5.46
C ARG A 88 7.48 -10.32 6.73
N ILE A 89 8.01 -9.33 7.44
CA ILE A 89 7.36 -8.80 8.64
C ILE A 89 5.99 -8.24 8.29
N ILE A 90 5.91 -7.43 7.24
CA ILE A 90 4.64 -6.84 6.82
C ILE A 90 3.63 -7.94 6.44
N GLU A 91 4.08 -8.94 5.71
CA GLU A 91 3.23 -10.06 5.34
C GLU A 91 2.66 -10.78 6.55
N LEU A 92 3.49 -11.07 7.53
CA LEU A 92 3.05 -11.81 8.73
C LEU A 92 2.09 -11.00 9.58
N VAL A 93 2.31 -9.69 9.65
CA VAL A 93 1.50 -8.82 10.52
C VAL A 93 0.19 -8.43 9.86
N TYR A 94 0.24 -8.01 8.60
CA TYR A 94 -0.91 -7.38 7.95
C TYR A 94 -1.68 -8.31 7.04
N TRP A 95 -1.01 -9.19 6.32
CA TRP A 95 -1.68 -9.98 5.28
C TRP A 95 -2.01 -11.38 5.74
N LYS A 96 -1.07 -12.07 6.36
CA LYS A 96 -1.39 -13.36 6.98
C LYS A 96 -2.01 -13.22 8.36
N ARG A 97 -1.73 -12.13 9.06
CA ARG A 97 -2.26 -11.81 10.38
C ARG A 97 -1.98 -12.91 11.39
N THR A 98 -0.83 -13.52 11.29
CA THR A 98 -0.45 -14.63 12.18
C THR A 98 0.48 -14.17 13.29
N HIS A 99 1.04 -12.98 13.19
CA HIS A 99 2.03 -12.50 14.16
C HIS A 99 1.79 -11.04 14.50
N THR A 100 2.20 -10.66 15.71
CA THR A 100 2.38 -9.26 16.07
C THR A 100 3.68 -8.78 15.44
N VAL A 101 3.95 -7.46 15.52
CA VAL A 101 5.21 -6.93 15.00
C VAL A 101 6.40 -7.57 15.70
N GLU A 102 6.32 -7.71 17.02
CA GLU A 102 7.37 -8.34 17.80
C GLU A 102 7.56 -9.81 17.41
N GLY A 103 6.45 -10.54 17.29
CA GLY A 103 6.50 -11.94 16.91
C GLY A 103 7.04 -12.13 15.50
N ALA A 104 6.67 -11.25 14.58
CA ALA A 104 7.18 -11.32 13.22
C ALA A 104 8.68 -11.06 13.18
N ALA A 105 9.15 -10.08 13.98
CA ALA A 105 10.57 -9.79 14.06
C ALA A 105 11.36 -11.02 14.53
N MET A 106 10.88 -11.66 15.58
CA MET A 106 11.50 -12.88 16.09
C MET A 106 11.50 -14.00 15.06
N LYS A 107 10.41 -14.12 14.33
CA LYS A 107 10.26 -15.15 13.31
C LYS A 107 11.32 -15.02 12.21
N VAL A 108 11.68 -13.79 11.85
CA VAL A 108 12.68 -13.55 10.81
C VAL A 108 14.10 -13.41 11.39
N GLY A 109 14.25 -13.60 12.71
CA GLY A 109 15.57 -13.59 13.34
C GLY A 109 16.11 -12.23 13.72
N TYR A 110 15.23 -11.26 13.91
CA TYR A 110 15.62 -9.90 14.29
C TYR A 110 15.10 -9.59 15.69
N SER A 111 15.71 -8.59 16.33
CA SER A 111 15.23 -8.14 17.62
C SER A 111 13.86 -7.47 17.47
N THR A 112 13.11 -7.46 18.57
CA THR A 112 11.78 -6.81 18.54
C THR A 112 11.89 -5.32 18.26
N ASP A 113 12.92 -4.66 18.79
CA ASP A 113 13.15 -3.24 18.54
C ASP A 113 13.42 -2.97 17.05
N ARG A 114 14.26 -3.80 16.43
CA ARG A 114 14.57 -3.66 15.03
C ARG A 114 13.33 -3.92 14.18
N GLY A 115 12.54 -4.91 14.56
CA GLY A 115 11.30 -5.21 13.87
C GLY A 115 10.32 -4.06 13.94
N LYS A 116 10.18 -3.46 15.10
CA LYS A 116 9.31 -2.28 15.26
C LYS A 116 9.79 -1.12 14.41
N GLN A 117 11.10 -0.92 14.34
CA GLN A 117 11.69 0.11 13.51
C GLN A 117 11.36 -0.13 12.02
N MET A 118 11.58 -1.36 11.55
CA MET A 118 11.30 -1.71 10.16
C MET A 118 9.82 -1.55 9.83
N HIS A 119 8.95 -1.97 10.73
CA HIS A 119 7.51 -1.82 10.57
C HIS A 119 7.13 -0.35 10.47
N GLY A 120 7.62 0.47 11.40
CA GLY A 120 7.32 1.89 11.39
C GLY A 120 7.82 2.59 10.13
N GLU A 121 8.99 2.20 9.67
CA GLU A 121 9.56 2.76 8.44
C GLU A 121 8.68 2.43 7.23
N PHE A 122 8.16 1.21 7.17
CA PHE A 122 7.28 0.84 6.07
C PHE A 122 5.97 1.65 6.11
N VAL A 123 5.37 1.78 7.28
CA VAL A 123 4.13 2.57 7.43
C VAL A 123 4.37 4.01 6.97
N ARG A 124 5.48 4.60 7.42
CA ARG A 124 5.82 5.98 7.02
C ARG A 124 6.11 6.07 5.53
N LEU A 125 6.72 5.05 4.95
CA LEU A 125 6.98 5.03 3.51
C LEU A 125 5.67 5.03 2.71
N VAL A 126 4.69 4.22 3.13
CA VAL A 126 3.38 4.21 2.50
C VAL A 126 2.73 5.58 2.62
N ALA A 127 2.80 6.19 3.80
CA ALA A 127 2.24 7.52 4.02
C ALA A 127 2.91 8.56 3.11
N LYS A 128 4.21 8.45 2.94
CA LYS A 128 4.96 9.35 2.05
C LYS A 128 4.52 9.16 0.60
N CYS A 129 4.38 7.92 0.17
CA CYS A 129 3.90 7.63 -1.19
C CYS A 129 2.47 8.11 -1.40
N TYR A 130 1.67 8.09 -0.34
CA TYR A 130 0.30 8.60 -0.39
C TYR A 130 0.25 10.13 -0.40
N GLY A 131 1.31 10.78 0.07
CA GLY A 131 1.38 12.23 0.10
C GLY A 131 1.15 12.87 1.45
N LEU A 132 1.20 12.09 2.53
CA LEU A 132 0.93 12.59 3.88
C LEU A 132 2.20 12.97 4.64
N MET A 133 3.32 12.33 4.35
CA MET A 133 4.53 12.48 5.15
C MET A 133 5.22 13.83 5.03
N ASP A 134 5.11 14.46 3.87
CA ASP A 134 5.80 15.74 3.66
C ASP A 134 5.33 16.79 4.66
N ASN A 135 4.02 16.85 4.88
CA ASN A 135 3.45 17.79 5.83
C ASN A 135 3.90 17.50 7.25
N GLU A 136 3.90 16.23 7.61
CA GLU A 136 4.30 15.82 8.94
C GLU A 136 5.79 16.09 9.19
N SER A 137 6.61 15.91 8.17
CA SER A 137 8.03 16.20 8.27
C SER A 137 8.28 17.66 8.57
N ASN A 138 7.56 18.54 7.91
CA ASN A 138 7.68 19.97 8.13
C ASN A 138 7.26 20.34 9.55
N GLU A 139 6.18 19.80 10.02
CA GLU A 139 5.72 20.05 11.38
C GLU A 139 6.74 19.62 12.41
N ARG A 140 7.39 18.47 12.18
CA ARG A 140 8.43 18.01 13.09
C ARG A 140 9.62 18.93 13.14
N LYS A 141 10.07 19.40 11.99
CA LYS A 141 11.21 20.29 11.93
C LYS A 141 10.92 21.58 12.68
N ASP A 142 9.73 22.11 12.49
CA ASP A 142 9.31 23.32 13.19
C ASP A 142 9.31 23.10 14.70
N ASN A 143 8.78 21.99 15.13
CA ASN A 143 8.74 21.68 16.57
C ASN A 143 10.13 21.49 17.15
N GLN A 144 11.03 20.89 16.39
CA GLN A 144 12.41 20.70 16.87
C GLN A 144 13.20 21.99 16.84
N GLY A 145 12.87 22.88 15.93
CA GLY A 145 13.52 24.16 15.85
C GLY A 145 13.08 25.14 16.93
N ALA A 146 11.99 24.84 17.58
CA ALA A 146 11.54 25.69 18.69
C ALA A 146 12.25 25.31 19.97
#